data_237d9fa7624e63b98c0679ceb38a8d45
#
_entry.id   237d9fa7624e63b98c0679ceb38a8d45
#
_cell.length_a   1.000
_cell.length_b   1.000
_cell.length_c   1.000
_cell.angle_alpha   90.00
_cell.angle_beta   90.00
_cell.angle_gamma   90.00
#
_symmetry.space_group_name_H-M   'P 1'
#
loop_
_entity.id
_entity.type
_entity.pdbx_description
1 polymer ?
#
loop_
_entity_poly.entity_id
_entity_poly.type
_entity_poly.pdbx_seq_one_letter_code
_entity_poly.pdbx_strand_id
1 'polypeptide(L)'
;MTEPNRQSGENEERIIEIEIERLRPFKEHPFQVKDDNNTNLSDTEMNENKSNQIVSADENRSDGDNPTEEYQAYENLVKETVDYESLEVTHHDDMRQVDEIVNLIVETVMCKNDKILIASNWYPASLVKKKFLMLTYSHIEYVLHCMSGNTTKVKNIKKYLLAALFNAPSTMNGYYQAEVNHDMPGLVR
;
A
#
# COMPACT_ATOMS: atom_id res chain seq x y z
N MET A 1 25.41 56.39 -25.64
CA MET A 1 25.30 55.55 -24.43
C MET A 1 23.91 54.97 -24.45
N THR A 2 23.75 53.76 -24.92
CA THR A 2 22.47 53.05 -25.09
C THR A 2 22.45 51.91 -24.08
N GLU A 3 21.50 51.96 -23.15
CA GLU A 3 21.26 50.88 -22.20
C GLU A 3 20.69 49.63 -22.85
N PRO A 4 21.06 48.44 -22.43
CA PRO A 4 20.43 47.20 -22.90
C PRO A 4 19.17 46.87 -22.10
N ASN A 5 18.10 46.71 -22.84
CA ASN A 5 16.75 46.29 -22.42
C ASN A 5 16.82 44.87 -21.82
N ARG A 6 16.49 44.72 -20.52
CA ARG A 6 16.25 43.42 -19.87
C ARG A 6 14.79 43.00 -20.17
N GLN A 7 14.62 42.10 -21.09
CA GLN A 7 13.37 41.31 -21.22
C GLN A 7 13.31 40.27 -20.13
N SER A 8 12.47 40.46 -19.15
CA SER A 8 11.98 39.43 -18.24
C SER A 8 11.04 38.52 -19.03
N GLY A 9 11.48 37.27 -19.23
CA GLY A 9 10.60 36.24 -19.78
C GLY A 9 9.61 35.78 -18.71
N GLU A 10 8.40 36.29 -18.76
CA GLU A 10 7.26 35.71 -18.05
C GLU A 10 6.89 34.41 -18.77
N ASN A 11 6.99 33.30 -18.01
CA ASN A 11 6.46 32.00 -18.42
C ASN A 11 4.92 32.10 -18.32
N GLU A 12 4.28 32.58 -19.38
CA GLU A 12 2.82 32.49 -19.51
C GLU A 12 2.46 31.01 -19.75
N GLU A 13 1.84 30.40 -18.76
CA GLU A 13 1.17 29.11 -18.92
C GLU A 13 0.02 29.28 -19.92
N ARG A 14 0.21 28.79 -21.14
CA ARG A 14 -0.84 28.78 -22.18
C ARG A 14 -1.69 27.55 -21.98
N ILE A 15 -2.94 27.74 -21.56
CA ILE A 15 -3.97 26.70 -21.61
C ILE A 15 -4.30 26.48 -23.08
N ILE A 16 -4.03 25.28 -23.60
CA ILE A 16 -4.40 24.87 -24.95
C ILE A 16 -5.61 23.95 -24.84
N GLU A 17 -6.75 24.41 -25.34
CA GLU A 17 -7.94 23.56 -25.50
C GLU A 17 -7.76 22.69 -26.76
N ILE A 18 -7.81 21.36 -26.56
CA ILE A 18 -7.71 20.38 -27.65
C ILE A 18 -9.05 19.66 -27.75
N GLU A 19 -9.66 19.67 -28.94
CA GLU A 19 -10.87 18.91 -29.23
C GLU A 19 -10.62 17.40 -29.03
N ILE A 20 -11.50 16.73 -28.30
CA ILE A 20 -11.37 15.29 -27.95
C ILE A 20 -11.22 14.42 -29.21
N GLU A 21 -11.82 14.81 -30.32
CA GLU A 21 -11.74 14.11 -31.62
C GLU A 21 -10.34 14.13 -32.24
N ARG A 22 -9.47 15.02 -31.80
CA ARG A 22 -8.05 15.11 -32.24
C ARG A 22 -7.11 14.26 -31.41
N LEU A 23 -7.56 13.71 -30.28
CA LEU A 23 -6.76 12.82 -29.44
C LEU A 23 -6.72 11.43 -30.07
N ARG A 24 -5.56 11.03 -30.55
CA ARG A 24 -5.34 9.68 -31.05
C ARG A 24 -4.74 8.79 -29.96
N PRO A 25 -5.16 7.51 -29.84
CA PRO A 25 -4.56 6.59 -28.88
C PRO A 25 -3.05 6.45 -29.17
N PHE A 26 -2.25 6.46 -28.12
CA PHE A 26 -0.81 6.26 -28.23
C PHE A 26 -0.54 4.82 -28.65
N LYS A 27 0.02 4.60 -29.84
CA LYS A 27 0.20 3.26 -30.42
C LYS A 27 1.24 2.37 -29.71
N GLU A 28 2.08 2.97 -28.87
CA GLU A 28 3.15 2.27 -28.13
C GLU A 28 3.10 2.59 -26.63
N HIS A 29 1.93 2.50 -26.04
CA HIS A 29 1.84 2.65 -24.58
C HIS A 29 2.37 1.37 -23.92
N PRO A 30 3.29 1.45 -22.93
CA PRO A 30 3.86 0.28 -22.26
C PRO A 30 2.83 -0.52 -21.46
N PHE A 31 1.62 0.03 -21.27
CA PHE A 31 0.48 -0.65 -20.68
C PHE A 31 -0.60 -0.87 -21.74
N GLN A 32 -0.57 -2.02 -22.40
CA GLN A 32 -1.67 -2.44 -23.25
C GLN A 32 -2.83 -2.91 -22.38
N VAL A 33 -3.89 -2.14 -22.34
CA VAL A 33 -5.20 -2.61 -21.87
C VAL A 33 -5.76 -3.48 -22.98
N LYS A 34 -5.83 -4.80 -22.79
CA LYS A 34 -6.58 -5.68 -23.68
C LYS A 34 -8.05 -5.49 -23.39
N ASP A 35 -8.75 -4.89 -24.30
CA ASP A 35 -10.21 -4.87 -24.32
C ASP A 35 -10.71 -6.27 -24.74
N ASP A 36 -11.00 -7.13 -23.80
CA ASP A 36 -11.73 -8.36 -24.05
C ASP A 36 -13.23 -8.02 -24.17
N ASN A 37 -13.59 -7.44 -25.31
CA ASN A 37 -14.99 -7.32 -25.71
C ASN A 37 -15.46 -8.64 -26.31
N ASN A 38 -15.98 -9.50 -25.49
CA ASN A 38 -16.93 -10.51 -25.92
C ASN A 38 -18.05 -10.62 -24.88
N THR A 39 -19.00 -9.72 -24.99
CA THR A 39 -20.26 -9.75 -24.24
C THR A 39 -21.29 -10.45 -25.06
N ASN A 40 -21.61 -11.69 -24.70
CA ASN A 40 -22.93 -12.21 -24.94
C ASN A 40 -23.81 -11.96 -23.72
N LEU A 41 -24.86 -11.15 -23.93
CA LEU A 41 -25.91 -10.89 -22.97
C LEU A 41 -26.61 -12.19 -22.62
N SER A 42 -26.76 -12.44 -21.34
CA SER A 42 -27.97 -13.07 -20.80
C SER A 42 -28.17 -12.62 -19.38
N ASP A 43 -29.30 -12.01 -19.15
CA ASP A 43 -29.79 -11.52 -17.87
C ASP A 43 -29.85 -12.64 -16.83
N THR A 44 -29.50 -12.32 -15.60
CA THR A 44 -30.28 -12.57 -14.38
C THR A 44 -29.35 -12.42 -13.13
N GLU A 45 -29.73 -11.45 -12.33
CA GLU A 45 -29.68 -11.34 -10.87
C GLU A 45 -28.70 -12.21 -10.05
N MET A 46 -28.14 -11.52 -9.15
CA MET A 46 -27.88 -11.78 -7.72
C MET A 46 -26.47 -11.48 -7.28
N ASN A 47 -26.45 -10.40 -6.57
CA ASN A 47 -25.55 -10.03 -5.52
C ASN A 47 -25.19 -11.22 -4.63
N GLU A 48 -23.98 -11.74 -4.72
CA GLU A 48 -23.40 -12.54 -3.67
C GLU A 48 -21.97 -12.06 -3.38
N ASN A 49 -21.86 -11.35 -2.26
CA ASN A 49 -20.65 -11.23 -1.49
C ASN A 49 -20.10 -12.64 -1.18
N LYS A 50 -19.27 -13.18 -2.04
CA LYS A 50 -18.40 -14.29 -1.66
C LYS A 50 -17.20 -13.73 -0.92
N SER A 51 -17.34 -13.57 0.40
CA SER A 51 -16.24 -13.71 1.31
C SER A 51 -15.49 -14.98 0.94
N ASN A 52 -14.20 -14.85 0.60
CA ASN A 52 -13.32 -15.99 0.42
C ASN A 52 -13.20 -16.70 1.78
N GLN A 53 -14.09 -17.65 1.97
CA GLN A 53 -13.97 -18.69 2.97
C GLN A 53 -12.79 -19.55 2.53
N ILE A 54 -11.70 -19.47 3.26
CA ILE A 54 -10.60 -20.41 3.15
C ILE A 54 -11.14 -21.74 3.67
N VAL A 55 -11.50 -22.61 2.76
CA VAL A 55 -11.90 -23.98 3.08
C VAL A 55 -10.61 -24.72 3.43
N SER A 56 -10.47 -25.04 4.69
CA SER A 56 -9.49 -26.02 5.18
C SER A 56 -9.88 -27.40 4.71
N ALA A 57 -8.97 -28.04 4.00
CA ALA A 57 -8.89 -29.50 3.95
C ALA A 57 -7.43 -29.87 3.66
N ASP A 58 -6.66 -30.18 4.66
CA ASP A 58 -6.07 -31.52 4.74
C ASP A 58 -5.49 -31.77 6.15
N GLU A 59 -5.92 -32.89 6.70
CA GLU A 59 -5.51 -33.39 7.99
C GLU A 59 -4.10 -34.00 7.87
N ASN A 60 -3.11 -33.36 8.51
CA ASN A 60 -1.97 -34.06 9.06
C ASN A 60 -1.61 -33.40 10.39
N ARG A 61 -2.29 -33.86 11.44
CA ARG A 61 -1.99 -33.51 12.83
C ARG A 61 -0.69 -34.20 13.23
N SER A 62 0.36 -33.43 13.38
CA SER A 62 1.41 -33.74 14.33
C SER A 62 1.19 -32.90 15.59
N ASP A 63 1.23 -33.58 16.72
CA ASP A 63 0.97 -33.11 18.08
C ASP A 63 1.48 -31.68 18.37
N GLY A 64 0.63 -30.85 18.92
CA GLY A 64 0.99 -29.82 19.88
C GLY A 64 0.72 -28.37 19.55
N ASP A 65 0.39 -27.97 18.31
CA ASP A 65 0.13 -26.56 18.00
C ASP A 65 -1.38 -26.26 17.95
N ASN A 66 -1.88 -25.73 19.06
CA ASN A 66 -3.20 -25.09 19.09
C ASN A 66 -3.14 -23.83 18.21
N PRO A 67 -3.92 -23.72 17.10
CA PRO A 67 -3.88 -22.56 16.21
C PRO A 67 -4.07 -21.21 16.93
N THR A 68 -4.72 -21.23 18.09
CA THR A 68 -4.93 -20.06 18.92
C THR A 68 -3.65 -19.62 19.64
N GLU A 69 -2.86 -20.59 20.13
CA GLU A 69 -1.59 -20.31 20.80
C GLU A 69 -0.53 -19.78 19.82
N GLU A 70 -0.46 -20.39 18.62
CA GLU A 70 0.42 -19.91 17.54
C GLU A 70 0.07 -18.46 17.15
N TYR A 71 -1.23 -18.16 16.98
CA TYR A 71 -1.68 -16.80 16.66
C TYR A 71 -1.27 -15.80 17.75
N GLN A 72 -1.52 -16.13 19.03
CA GLN A 72 -1.15 -15.26 20.13
C GLN A 72 0.37 -15.05 20.23
N ALA A 73 1.16 -16.08 19.97
CA ALA A 73 2.61 -15.97 19.96
C ALA A 73 3.10 -14.98 18.87
N TYR A 74 2.55 -15.08 17.65
CA TYR A 74 2.87 -14.12 16.59
C TYR A 74 2.32 -12.73 16.86
N GLU A 75 1.14 -12.61 17.44
CA GLU A 75 0.58 -11.32 17.83
C GLU A 75 1.46 -10.60 18.85
N ASN A 76 1.92 -11.29 19.87
CA ASN A 76 2.82 -10.75 20.88
C ASN A 76 4.16 -10.35 20.27
N LEU A 77 4.73 -11.19 19.39
CA LEU A 77 5.98 -10.90 18.69
C LEU A 77 5.85 -9.64 17.81
N VAL A 78 4.75 -9.52 17.07
CA VAL A 78 4.49 -8.35 16.23
C VAL A 78 4.32 -7.11 17.07
N LYS A 79 3.52 -7.17 18.15
CA LYS A 79 3.32 -6.04 19.09
C LYS A 79 4.62 -5.55 19.70
N GLU A 80 5.50 -6.47 20.12
CA GLU A 80 6.84 -6.14 20.61
C GLU A 80 7.69 -5.47 19.51
N THR A 81 7.73 -6.04 18.31
CA THR A 81 8.57 -5.54 17.21
C THR A 81 8.16 -4.14 16.75
N VAL A 82 6.85 -3.83 16.72
CA VAL A 82 6.33 -2.53 16.31
C VAL A 82 6.25 -1.52 17.46
N ASP A 83 6.64 -1.92 18.67
CA ASP A 83 6.53 -1.09 19.89
C ASP A 83 5.08 -0.60 20.08
N TYR A 84 4.16 -1.56 20.26
CA TYR A 84 2.73 -1.30 20.35
C TYR A 84 2.36 -0.37 21.49
N GLU A 85 3.08 -0.45 22.63
CA GLU A 85 2.86 0.43 23.77
C GLU A 85 3.13 1.91 23.43
N SER A 86 4.19 2.18 22.66
CA SER A 86 4.48 3.52 22.16
C SER A 86 3.42 4.00 21.16
N LEU A 87 2.93 3.10 20.28
CA LEU A 87 1.81 3.41 19.37
C LEU A 87 0.53 3.73 20.12
N GLU A 88 0.22 3.03 21.22
CA GLU A 88 -0.94 3.30 22.05
C GLU A 88 -0.89 4.70 22.67
N VAL A 89 0.29 5.16 23.06
CA VAL A 89 0.47 6.51 23.60
C VAL A 89 0.32 7.59 22.52
N THR A 90 0.89 7.35 21.33
CA THR A 90 0.91 8.36 20.25
C THR A 90 -0.38 8.39 19.43
N HIS A 91 -1.09 7.27 19.32
CA HIS A 91 -2.33 7.12 18.54
C HIS A 91 -3.55 6.77 19.40
N HIS A 92 -3.59 7.23 20.65
CA HIS A 92 -4.64 6.93 21.61
C HIS A 92 -6.07 7.07 21.03
N ASP A 93 -6.31 8.07 20.21
CA ASP A 93 -7.63 8.35 19.63
C ASP A 93 -7.96 7.48 18.40
N ASP A 94 -6.99 6.77 17.83
CA ASP A 94 -7.14 6.05 16.57
C ASP A 94 -6.52 4.64 16.59
N MET A 95 -6.48 4.01 17.78
CA MET A 95 -5.89 2.68 17.98
C MET A 95 -6.49 1.60 17.09
N ARG A 96 -7.75 1.78 16.65
CA ARG A 96 -8.40 0.82 15.76
C ARG A 96 -7.60 0.61 14.45
N GLN A 97 -7.00 1.67 13.90
CA GLN A 97 -6.16 1.55 12.68
C GLN A 97 -4.85 0.79 12.97
N VAL A 98 -4.27 1.02 14.15
CA VAL A 98 -3.07 0.29 14.61
C VAL A 98 -3.40 -1.20 14.78
N ASP A 99 -4.52 -1.52 15.40
CA ASP A 99 -4.98 -2.91 15.58
C ASP A 99 -5.24 -3.62 14.24
N GLU A 100 -5.88 -2.93 13.30
CA GLU A 100 -6.10 -3.46 11.94
C GLU A 100 -4.76 -3.76 11.22
N ILE A 101 -3.75 -2.91 11.41
CA ILE A 101 -2.40 -3.11 10.86
C ILE A 101 -1.71 -4.30 11.53
N VAL A 102 -1.72 -4.37 12.85
CA VAL A 102 -1.12 -5.48 13.61
C VAL A 102 -1.75 -6.81 13.20
N ASN A 103 -3.09 -6.89 13.17
CA ASN A 103 -3.80 -8.08 12.73
C ASN A 103 -3.42 -8.48 11.29
N LEU A 104 -3.30 -7.52 10.39
CA LEU A 104 -2.90 -7.77 9.00
C LEU A 104 -1.46 -8.31 8.89
N ILE A 105 -0.55 -7.81 9.74
CA ILE A 105 0.82 -8.31 9.81
C ILE A 105 0.81 -9.77 10.28
N VAL A 106 0.10 -10.08 11.38
CA VAL A 106 -0.01 -11.44 11.93
C VAL A 106 -0.59 -12.41 10.90
N GLU A 107 -1.73 -12.07 10.27
CA GLU A 107 -2.34 -12.88 9.21
C GLU A 107 -1.36 -13.16 8.05
N THR A 108 -0.57 -12.14 7.67
CA THR A 108 0.39 -12.27 6.58
C THR A 108 1.56 -13.16 6.95
N VAL A 109 2.07 -13.06 8.19
CA VAL A 109 3.16 -13.88 8.71
C VAL A 109 2.73 -15.33 8.89
N MET A 110 1.51 -15.58 9.33
CA MET A 110 0.95 -16.93 9.51
C MET A 110 0.46 -17.59 8.22
N CYS A 111 0.40 -16.84 7.10
CA CYS A 111 -0.07 -17.36 5.83
C CYS A 111 0.73 -18.60 5.41
N LYS A 112 0.03 -19.70 5.10
CA LYS A 112 0.65 -21.00 4.71
C LYS A 112 0.88 -21.14 3.20
N ASN A 113 0.47 -20.14 2.40
CA ASN A 113 0.67 -20.17 0.95
C ASN A 113 2.14 -19.96 0.59
N ASP A 114 2.60 -20.56 -0.50
CA ASP A 114 3.97 -20.39 -1.01
C ASP A 114 4.24 -18.98 -1.53
N LYS A 115 3.19 -18.29 -2.00
CA LYS A 115 3.28 -16.96 -2.58
C LYS A 115 2.15 -16.07 -2.07
N ILE A 116 2.44 -14.78 -1.94
CA ILE A 116 1.49 -13.75 -1.53
C ILE A 116 1.42 -12.69 -2.61
N LEU A 117 0.20 -12.29 -2.97
CA LEU A 117 -0.06 -11.25 -3.97
C LEU A 117 -0.01 -9.87 -3.32
N ILE A 118 0.94 -9.04 -3.73
CA ILE A 118 1.08 -7.65 -3.26
C ILE A 118 1.17 -6.73 -4.47
N ALA A 119 0.32 -5.71 -4.54
CA ALA A 119 0.29 -4.73 -5.63
C ALA A 119 0.34 -5.37 -7.03
N SER A 120 -0.48 -6.41 -7.24
CA SER A 120 -0.58 -7.18 -8.49
C SER A 120 0.64 -8.06 -8.85
N ASN A 121 1.63 -8.17 -7.99
CA ASN A 121 2.79 -9.04 -8.17
C ASN A 121 2.80 -10.18 -7.14
N TRP A 122 3.20 -11.38 -7.58
CA TRP A 122 3.39 -12.53 -6.71
C TRP A 122 4.79 -12.55 -6.14
N TYR A 123 4.89 -12.56 -4.81
CA TYR A 123 6.15 -12.67 -4.07
C TYR A 123 6.21 -13.98 -3.30
N PRO A 124 7.40 -14.59 -3.15
CA PRO A 124 7.57 -15.74 -2.24
C PRO A 124 7.12 -15.36 -0.84
N ALA A 125 6.31 -16.22 -0.20
CA ALA A 125 5.80 -15.94 1.14
C ALA A 125 6.93 -15.73 2.17
N SER A 126 8.04 -16.45 2.04
CA SER A 126 9.21 -16.28 2.90
C SER A 126 9.80 -14.87 2.85
N LEU A 127 9.85 -14.25 1.65
CA LEU A 127 10.29 -12.86 1.50
C LEU A 127 9.31 -11.88 2.15
N VAL A 128 8.01 -12.09 1.95
CA VAL A 128 6.97 -11.23 2.52
C VAL A 128 7.00 -11.31 4.04
N LYS A 129 6.99 -12.53 4.60
CA LYS A 129 7.08 -12.75 6.06
C LYS A 129 8.32 -12.09 6.67
N LYS A 130 9.49 -12.26 6.04
CA LYS A 130 10.72 -11.61 6.49
C LYS A 130 10.58 -10.09 6.54
N LYS A 131 10.02 -9.46 5.50
CA LYS A 131 9.82 -8.02 5.46
C LYS A 131 8.83 -7.55 6.53
N PHE A 132 7.75 -8.30 6.75
CA PHE A 132 6.73 -7.96 7.74
C PHE A 132 7.25 -8.09 9.19
N LEU A 133 8.08 -9.09 9.47
CA LEU A 133 8.75 -9.24 10.78
C LEU A 133 9.88 -8.22 11.02
N MET A 134 10.27 -7.44 10.01
CA MET A 134 11.23 -6.34 10.15
C MET A 134 10.57 -4.97 10.31
N LEU A 135 9.23 -4.91 10.33
CA LEU A 135 8.52 -3.67 10.55
C LEU A 135 8.72 -3.21 12.00
N THR A 136 8.95 -1.92 12.16
CA THR A 136 9.17 -1.26 13.45
C THR A 136 8.14 -0.15 13.66
N TYR A 137 8.11 0.45 14.83
CA TYR A 137 7.33 1.65 15.15
C TYR A 137 7.33 2.68 14.02
N SER A 138 8.54 3.08 13.57
CA SER A 138 8.66 4.12 12.53
C SER A 138 8.03 3.75 11.21
N HIS A 139 8.00 2.46 10.85
CA HIS A 139 7.33 2.00 9.64
C HIS A 139 5.80 2.08 9.76
N ILE A 140 5.26 1.78 10.95
CA ILE A 140 3.83 1.91 11.22
C ILE A 140 3.42 3.38 11.18
N GLU A 141 4.16 4.25 11.87
CA GLU A 141 3.97 5.70 11.82
C GLU A 141 3.95 6.24 10.39
N TYR A 142 4.92 5.82 9.58
CA TYR A 142 5.00 6.21 8.17
C TYR A 142 3.76 5.77 7.38
N VAL A 143 3.28 4.54 7.59
CA VAL A 143 2.08 4.05 6.90
C VAL A 143 0.84 4.81 7.33
N LEU A 144 0.66 5.07 8.63
CA LEU A 144 -0.44 5.87 9.17
C LEU A 144 -0.40 7.31 8.63
N HIS A 145 0.77 7.92 8.59
CA HIS A 145 0.97 9.25 8.00
C HIS A 145 0.58 9.29 6.52
N CYS A 146 1.04 8.33 5.71
CA CYS A 146 0.64 8.23 4.31
C CYS A 146 -0.87 7.99 4.13
N MET A 147 -1.52 7.29 5.05
CA MET A 147 -2.96 7.08 5.02
C MET A 147 -3.73 8.37 5.33
N SER A 148 -3.32 9.11 6.34
CA SER A 148 -3.96 10.38 6.73
C SER A 148 -3.86 11.45 5.63
N GLY A 149 -2.74 11.48 4.91
CA GLY A 149 -2.53 12.36 3.76
C GLY A 149 -3.22 11.93 2.46
N ASN A 150 -3.78 10.71 2.42
CA ASN A 150 -4.39 10.18 1.20
C ASN A 150 -5.80 10.73 0.97
N THR A 151 -5.95 11.60 -0.01
CA THR A 151 -7.24 12.18 -0.43
C THR A 151 -7.99 11.33 -1.46
N THR A 152 -7.39 10.25 -1.96
CA THR A 152 -7.99 9.40 -2.99
C THR A 152 -8.84 8.29 -2.37
N LYS A 153 -9.96 7.95 -3.04
CA LYS A 153 -10.82 6.85 -2.57
C LYS A 153 -10.11 5.50 -2.73
N VAL A 154 -9.74 4.88 -1.61
CA VAL A 154 -9.19 3.53 -1.59
C VAL A 154 -10.32 2.51 -1.76
N LYS A 155 -10.30 1.73 -2.86
CA LYS A 155 -11.33 0.71 -3.13
C LYS A 155 -11.18 -0.55 -2.26
N ASN A 156 -9.95 -0.92 -1.94
CA ASN A 156 -9.63 -2.09 -1.12
C ASN A 156 -8.51 -1.73 -0.14
N ILE A 157 -8.91 -1.43 1.08
CA ILE A 157 -7.99 -0.99 2.13
C ILE A 157 -6.97 -2.07 2.51
N LYS A 158 -7.38 -3.35 2.57
CA LYS A 158 -6.48 -4.46 2.89
C LYS A 158 -5.35 -4.59 1.87
N LYS A 159 -5.67 -4.50 0.57
CA LYS A 159 -4.64 -4.53 -0.50
C LYS A 159 -3.72 -3.31 -0.45
N TYR A 160 -4.27 -2.15 -0.13
CA TYR A 160 -3.49 -0.92 0.03
C TYR A 160 -2.49 -1.05 1.19
N LEU A 161 -2.97 -1.46 2.37
CA LEU A 161 -2.13 -1.66 3.56
C LEU A 161 -1.04 -2.72 3.34
N LEU A 162 -1.38 -3.86 2.72
CA LEU A 162 -0.38 -4.88 2.38
C LEU A 162 0.75 -4.30 1.50
N ALA A 163 0.41 -3.48 0.51
CA ALA A 163 1.40 -2.86 -0.35
C ALA A 163 2.21 -1.79 0.38
N ALA A 164 1.58 -0.97 1.20
CA ALA A 164 2.23 0.08 1.98
C ALA A 164 3.23 -0.53 2.98
N LEU A 165 2.80 -1.52 3.78
CA LEU A 165 3.65 -2.21 4.74
C LEU A 165 4.82 -2.96 4.08
N PHE A 166 4.57 -3.63 2.95
CA PHE A 166 5.63 -4.33 2.21
C PHE A 166 6.72 -3.40 1.69
N ASN A 167 6.34 -2.18 1.29
CA ASN A 167 7.25 -1.19 0.73
C ASN A 167 7.86 -0.27 1.80
N ALA A 168 7.24 -0.10 2.96
CA ALA A 168 7.66 0.83 4.00
C ALA A 168 9.17 0.77 4.32
N PRO A 169 9.81 -0.42 4.53
CA PRO A 169 11.23 -0.49 4.81
C PRO A 169 12.14 0.04 3.69
N SER A 170 11.62 0.13 2.48
CA SER A 170 12.37 0.56 1.29
C SER A 170 12.09 2.00 0.87
N THR A 171 10.97 2.58 1.28
CA THR A 171 10.46 3.87 0.77
C THR A 171 10.42 4.97 1.81
N MET A 172 10.32 4.64 3.10
CA MET A 172 10.16 5.60 4.19
C MET A 172 11.22 6.72 4.17
N ASN A 173 12.51 6.36 4.08
CA ASN A 173 13.58 7.36 4.09
C ASN A 173 13.52 8.30 2.89
N GLY A 174 13.25 7.76 1.70
CA GLY A 174 13.09 8.56 0.48
C GLY A 174 11.89 9.50 0.54
N TYR A 175 10.81 9.05 1.14
CA TYR A 175 9.61 9.85 1.33
C TYR A 175 9.88 11.05 2.24
N TYR A 176 10.40 10.85 3.45
CA TYR A 176 10.71 11.96 4.36
C TYR A 176 11.78 12.90 3.82
N GLN A 177 12.75 12.37 3.05
CA GLN A 177 13.71 13.24 2.37
C GLN A 177 13.04 14.14 1.35
N ALA A 178 12.05 13.62 0.61
CA ALA A 178 11.29 14.40 -0.35
C ALA A 178 10.41 15.47 0.32
N GLU A 179 9.78 15.15 1.46
CA GLU A 179 9.02 16.12 2.27
C GLU A 179 9.92 17.27 2.77
N VAL A 180 11.08 16.92 3.35
CA VAL A 180 12.05 17.95 3.82
C VAL A 180 12.50 18.84 2.67
N ASN A 181 12.78 18.27 1.50
CA ASN A 181 13.21 19.04 0.32
C ASN A 181 12.07 19.95 -0.18
N HIS A 182 10.82 19.53 -0.07
CA HIS A 182 9.65 20.32 -0.44
C HIS A 182 9.41 21.47 0.53
N ASP A 183 9.44 21.20 1.84
CA ASP A 183 9.10 22.17 2.88
C ASP A 183 10.22 23.17 3.16
N MET A 184 11.46 22.77 2.89
CA MET A 184 12.67 23.60 3.12
C MET A 184 13.55 23.67 1.85
N PRO A 185 13.04 24.27 0.75
CA PRO A 185 13.84 24.38 -0.48
C PRO A 185 15.00 25.35 -0.27
N GLY A 186 16.17 24.84 0.02
CA GLY A 186 17.38 25.64 0.24
C GLY A 186 18.29 25.17 1.38
N LEU A 187 17.82 24.22 2.20
CA LEU A 187 18.63 23.59 3.25
C LEU A 187 19.47 22.42 2.72
N VAL A 188 19.09 21.85 1.58
CA VAL A 188 19.76 20.70 0.96
C VAL A 188 20.69 21.22 -0.13
N ARG A 189 21.99 21.21 0.12
CA ARG A 189 23.07 21.42 -0.87
C ARG A 189 23.75 20.11 -1.15
#